data_9436cb4e433d0f42fe8b3403c1f2aa12
#
_entry.id   9436cb4e433d0f42fe8b3403c1f2aa12
#
_cell.length_a   1.000
_cell.length_b   1.000
_cell.length_c   1.000
_cell.angle_alpha   90.00
_cell.angle_beta   90.00
_cell.angle_gamma   90.00
#
_symmetry.space_group_name_H-M   'P 1'
#
loop_
_entity.id
_entity.type
_entity.pdbx_description
1 polymer ?
#
loop_
_entity_poly.entity_id
_entity_poly.type
_entity_poly.pdbx_seq_one_letter_code
_entity_poly.pdbx_strand_id
1 'polypeptide(L)' 'MAGAKTGVEFQVQKDLVKMLEYAADKYRLGDKDKALRCVLDYIATDADWDEIFKTIRCIRCGPDGGWSPPNEEE' A
#
# COMPACT_ATOMS: atom_id res chain seq x y z
N MET A 1 20.15 -12.84 -3.34
CA MET A 1 19.27 -12.75 -4.45
C MET A 1 17.85 -12.69 -3.97
N ALA A 2 17.02 -12.15 -4.71
CA ALA A 2 15.64 -12.01 -4.32
C ALA A 2 14.98 -13.36 -4.27
N GLY A 3 14.05 -13.53 -3.38
CA GLY A 3 13.33 -14.78 -3.29
C GLY A 3 12.44 -15.00 -4.48
N ALA A 4 12.00 -16.23 -4.63
CA ALA A 4 11.07 -16.58 -5.69
C ALA A 4 9.75 -15.87 -5.46
N LYS A 5 9.11 -15.45 -6.53
CA LYS A 5 7.83 -14.78 -6.45
C LYS A 5 6.74 -15.75 -6.82
N THR A 6 5.57 -15.55 -6.25
CA THR A 6 4.42 -16.34 -6.60
C THR A 6 3.24 -15.39 -6.77
N GLY A 7 2.36 -15.70 -7.68
CA GLY A 7 1.18 -14.88 -7.89
C GLY A 7 0.13 -15.19 -6.83
N VAL A 8 -0.41 -14.17 -6.20
CA VAL A 8 -1.51 -14.32 -5.25
C VAL A 8 -2.53 -13.25 -5.54
N GLU A 9 -3.75 -13.51 -5.10
CA GLU A 9 -4.83 -12.58 -5.34
C GLU A 9 -5.44 -12.21 -4.01
N PHE A 10 -5.59 -10.91 -3.75
CA PHE A 10 -6.20 -10.42 -2.53
C PHE A 10 -7.34 -9.48 -2.89
N GLN A 11 -8.34 -9.44 -2.03
CA GLN A 11 -9.41 -8.47 -2.17
C GLN A 11 -9.03 -7.24 -1.38
N VAL A 12 -8.75 -6.15 -2.08
CA VAL A 12 -8.38 -4.90 -1.43
C VAL A 12 -9.28 -3.80 -1.93
N GLN A 13 -9.47 -2.80 -1.10
CA GLN A 13 -10.32 -1.68 -1.46
C GLN A 13 -9.73 -0.90 -2.63
N LYS A 14 -10.59 -0.34 -3.44
CA LYS A 14 -10.18 0.34 -4.66
C LYS A 14 -9.25 1.51 -4.40
N ASP A 15 -9.50 2.25 -3.32
CA ASP A 15 -8.66 3.40 -3.01
C ASP A 15 -7.23 2.97 -2.68
N LEU A 16 -7.06 1.79 -2.09
CA LEU A 16 -5.72 1.31 -1.78
C LEU A 16 -4.99 0.82 -3.03
N VAL A 17 -5.73 0.27 -4.00
CA VAL A 17 -5.12 -0.05 -5.28
C VAL A 17 -4.64 1.22 -5.96
N LYS A 18 -5.45 2.29 -5.91
CA LYS A 18 -5.03 3.56 -6.46
C LYS A 18 -3.79 4.09 -5.73
N MET A 19 -3.72 3.89 -4.43
CA MET A 19 -2.55 4.33 -3.67
C MET A 19 -1.29 3.62 -4.16
N LEU A 20 -1.38 2.32 -4.42
CA LEU A 20 -0.23 1.59 -4.91
C LEU A 20 0.17 2.05 -6.31
N GLU A 21 -0.82 2.33 -7.15
CA GLU A 21 -0.53 2.84 -8.49
C GLU A 21 0.11 4.21 -8.43
N TYR A 22 -0.39 5.07 -7.55
CA TYR A 22 0.18 6.38 -7.35
C TYR A 22 1.64 6.29 -6.89
N ALA A 23 1.91 5.41 -5.92
CA ALA A 23 3.27 5.25 -5.42
C ALA A 23 4.20 4.69 -6.50
N ALA A 24 3.70 3.73 -7.27
CA ALA A 24 4.52 3.16 -8.34
C ALA A 24 4.91 4.22 -9.36
N ASP A 25 3.97 5.11 -9.67
CA ASP A 25 4.24 6.17 -10.64
C ASP A 25 5.16 7.24 -10.04
N LYS A 26 4.88 7.67 -8.83
CA LYS A 26 5.64 8.75 -8.21
C LYS A 26 7.09 8.37 -7.99
N TYR A 27 7.34 7.14 -7.59
CA TYR A 27 8.68 6.69 -7.27
C TYR A 27 9.29 5.84 -8.37
N ARG A 28 8.62 5.75 -9.51
CA ARG A 28 9.14 5.07 -10.71
C ARG A 28 9.48 3.63 -10.43
N LEU A 29 8.55 2.94 -9.77
CA LEU A 29 8.79 1.56 -9.41
C LEU A 29 8.44 0.57 -10.51
N GLY A 30 7.72 1.03 -11.51
CA GLY A 30 7.34 0.16 -12.61
C GLY A 30 5.89 -0.22 -12.60
N ASP A 31 5.42 -0.83 -11.53
CA ASP A 31 4.02 -1.18 -11.45
C ASP A 31 3.60 -1.29 -9.99
N LYS A 32 2.32 -1.50 -9.80
CA LYS A 32 1.77 -1.55 -8.44
C LYS A 32 2.22 -2.79 -7.69
N ASP A 33 2.59 -3.84 -8.40
CA ASP A 33 3.08 -5.05 -7.74
C ASP A 33 4.37 -4.75 -7.00
N LYS A 34 5.25 -3.98 -7.61
CA LYS A 34 6.49 -3.61 -6.93
C LYS A 34 6.20 -2.70 -5.74
N ALA A 35 5.23 -1.78 -5.89
CA ALA A 35 4.86 -0.93 -4.77
C ALA A 35 4.36 -1.77 -3.60
N LEU A 36 3.57 -2.79 -3.88
CA LEU A 36 3.09 -3.66 -2.82
C LEU A 36 4.24 -4.42 -2.17
N ARG A 37 5.18 -4.92 -2.96
CA ARG A 37 6.31 -5.63 -2.38
C ARG A 37 7.12 -4.73 -1.46
N CYS A 38 7.26 -3.45 -1.80
CA CYS A 38 7.95 -2.51 -0.92
C CYS A 38 7.23 -2.36 0.40
N VAL A 39 5.90 -2.28 0.36
CA VAL A 39 5.11 -2.18 1.59
C VAL A 39 5.28 -3.44 2.43
N LEU A 40 5.22 -4.60 1.80
CA LEU A 40 5.31 -5.85 2.54
C LEU A 40 6.70 -6.02 3.16
N ASP A 41 7.74 -5.61 2.45
CA ASP A 41 9.08 -5.68 3.01
C ASP A 41 9.22 -4.76 4.20
N TYR A 42 8.63 -3.58 4.14
CA TYR A 42 8.66 -2.67 5.28
C TYR A 42 7.94 -3.27 6.48
N ILE A 43 6.77 -3.85 6.24
CA ILE A 43 6.02 -4.47 7.32
C ILE A 43 6.83 -5.61 7.93
N ALA A 44 7.50 -6.38 7.10
CA ALA A 44 8.26 -7.53 7.60
C ALA A 44 9.46 -7.12 8.44
N THR A 45 10.05 -5.95 8.16
CA THR A 45 11.33 -5.62 8.76
C THR A 45 11.26 -4.50 9.79
N ASP A 46 10.51 -3.44 9.52
CA ASP A 46 10.61 -2.25 10.34
C ASP A 46 9.31 -1.84 11.04
N ALA A 47 8.18 -2.33 10.59
CA ALA A 47 6.92 -1.84 11.10
C ALA A 47 6.55 -2.49 12.42
N ASP A 48 5.72 -1.80 13.18
CA ASP A 48 5.20 -2.32 14.44
C ASP A 48 3.96 -3.15 14.11
N TRP A 49 4.09 -4.46 14.25
CA TRP A 49 3.00 -5.37 13.89
C TRP A 49 1.76 -5.18 14.76
N ASP A 50 1.97 -4.87 16.04
CA ASP A 50 0.82 -4.66 16.90
C ASP A 50 0.03 -3.44 16.42
N GLU A 51 0.72 -2.40 16.05
CA GLU A 51 0.03 -1.22 15.56
C GLU A 51 -0.73 -1.49 14.27
N ILE A 52 -0.19 -2.34 13.42
CA ILE A 52 -0.82 -2.63 12.15
C ILE A 52 -1.99 -3.59 12.31
N PHE A 53 -1.78 -4.69 13.04
CA PHE A 53 -2.75 -5.78 13.03
C PHE A 53 -3.68 -5.81 14.22
N LYS A 54 -3.26 -5.24 15.35
CA LYS A 54 -4.16 -5.16 16.49
C LYS A 54 -5.08 -3.95 16.40
N THR A 55 -4.66 -2.90 15.73
CA THR A 55 -5.49 -1.71 15.57
C THR A 55 -6.05 -1.74 14.16
N ILE A 56 -7.26 -2.23 14.02
CA ILE A 56 -7.88 -2.31 12.71
C ILE A 56 -8.44 -0.96 12.35
N ARG A 57 -7.97 -0.41 11.23
CA ARG A 57 -8.38 0.92 10.81
C ARG A 57 -9.39 0.83 9.70
N CYS A 58 -10.35 1.73 9.72
CA CYS A 58 -11.26 1.89 8.61
C CYS A 58 -11.20 3.34 8.15
N ILE A 59 -10.28 3.65 7.26
CA ILE A 59 -10.13 5.02 6.80
C ILE A 59 -11.33 5.47 5.99
N ARG A 60 -12.09 4.53 5.45
CA ARG A 60 -13.28 4.89 4.67
C ARG A 60 -14.43 5.30 5.57
N CYS A 61 -14.37 4.97 6.86
CA CYS A 61 -15.38 5.41 7.82
C CYS A 61 -15.14 6.82 8.32
N GLY A 62 -13.97 7.38 8.04
CA GLY A 62 -13.63 8.69 8.52
C GLY A 62 -14.07 9.79 7.59
N PRO A 63 -13.73 11.03 7.93
CA PRO A 63 -14.19 12.17 7.12
C PRO A 63 -13.63 12.21 5.72
N ASP A 64 -12.48 11.58 5.49
CA ASP A 64 -11.89 11.60 4.16
C ASP A 64 -12.43 10.52 3.25
N GLY A 65 -13.17 9.57 3.75
CA GLY A 65 -13.80 8.55 2.94
C GLY A 65 -12.83 7.59 2.26
N GLY A 66 -11.62 7.41 2.81
CA GLY A 66 -10.62 6.55 2.24
C GLY A 66 -9.39 7.33 1.82
N TRP A 67 -8.54 6.69 1.05
CA TRP A 67 -7.32 7.32 0.60
C TRP A 67 -7.53 8.04 -0.72
N SER A 68 -6.93 9.19 -0.84
CA SER A 68 -6.87 9.88 -2.12
C SER A 68 -5.49 10.52 -2.24
N PRO A 69 -5.04 10.78 -3.46
CA PRO A 69 -3.70 11.34 -3.61
C PRO A 69 -3.61 12.73 -2.99
N PRO A 70 -2.44 13.07 -2.45
CA PRO A 70 -2.27 14.42 -1.93
C PRO A 70 -2.36 15.43 -3.04
N ASN A 71 -2.74 16.65 -2.67
CA ASN A 71 -2.81 17.72 -3.64
C ASN A 71 -1.40 18.18 -3.93
N GLU A 72 -0.83 17.76 -5.05
CA GLU A 72 0.53 18.07 -5.34
C GLU A 72 0.67 19.06 -6.46
N GLU A 73 -0.33 19.78 -6.78
CA GLU A 73 -0.13 20.69 -7.81
C GLU A 73 0.89 21.54 -7.54
N GLU A 74 1.50 21.55 -7.85
CA GLU A 74 2.45 22.18 -7.57
C GLU A 74 2.86 22.70 -8.16
#